data_252212e2956d9a9a85225625dc83febd
#
_entry.id   252212e2956d9a9a85225625dc83febd
#
_cell.length_a   1.000
_cell.length_b   1.000
_cell.length_c   1.000
_cell.angle_alpha   90.00
_cell.angle_beta   90.00
_cell.angle_gamma   90.00
#
_symmetry.space_group_name_H-M   'P 1'
#
loop_
_entity.id
_entity.type
_entity.pdbx_description
1 polymer ?
#
loop_
_entity_poly.entity_id
_entity_poly.type
_entity_poly.pdbx_seq_one_letter_code
_entity_poly.pdbx_strand_id
1 'polypeptide(L)'
;TTESRGLGDVYKRQENGVDILEYFEKTGDKADVVAIDEAFMIDGCADVALTLYRRGVTIIVSSLQLSASGSVFEEVRDMMPWATKIEICPAVCPITGRDAFYTHRKIDSIDEITVGGADIYEPRCWEHHGFMNNRKER
;
A
#
# COMPACT_ATOMS: atom_id res chain seq x y z
N THR A 1 -5.12 17.85 -4.28
CA THR A 1 -5.98 18.40 -3.25
C THR A 1 -5.30 18.33 -1.90
N THR A 2 -5.23 19.43 -1.18
CA THR A 2 -4.62 19.50 0.15
C THR A 2 -5.72 19.72 1.17
N GLU A 3 -5.72 18.91 2.22
CA GLU A 3 -6.64 19.06 3.34
C GLU A 3 -5.85 19.15 4.63
N SER A 4 -6.29 20.03 5.53
CA SER A 4 -5.77 20.12 6.88
C SER A 4 -6.90 19.81 7.86
N ARG A 5 -6.67 18.91 8.81
CA ARG A 5 -7.68 18.48 9.76
C ARG A 5 -7.14 18.44 11.18
N GLY A 6 -7.88 19.06 12.10
CA GLY A 6 -7.70 18.98 13.55
C GLY A 6 -6.26 19.22 13.97
N LEU A 7 -5.61 18.26 14.47
CA LEU A 7 -4.29 18.25 15.10
C LEU A 7 -3.11 18.73 14.25
N GLY A 8 -3.36 19.51 13.21
CA GLY A 8 -2.31 20.03 12.34
C GLY A 8 -1.86 19.07 11.24
N ASP A 9 -2.57 17.95 11.07
CA ASP A 9 -2.29 17.02 10.01
C ASP A 9 -2.62 17.64 8.66
N VAL A 10 -1.69 17.52 7.72
CA VAL A 10 -1.89 17.92 6.33
C VAL A 10 -2.03 16.66 5.49
N TYR A 11 -3.17 16.54 4.84
CA TYR A 11 -3.46 15.45 3.93
C TYR A 11 -3.45 15.95 2.49
N LYS A 12 -2.70 15.28 1.63
CA LYS A 12 -2.64 15.59 0.20
C LYS A 12 -2.67 14.32 -0.62
N ARG A 13 -3.54 14.29 -1.64
CA ARG A 13 -3.57 13.21 -2.61
C ARG A 13 -2.38 13.31 -3.56
N GLN A 14 -1.66 12.20 -3.71
CA GLN A 14 -0.53 12.08 -4.61
C GLN A 14 -0.85 11.02 -5.67
N GLU A 15 -0.37 11.21 -6.89
CA GLU A 15 -0.51 10.27 -7.98
C GLU A 15 0.81 9.60 -8.35
N ASN A 16 1.92 10.28 -8.08
CA ASN A 16 3.25 9.73 -8.32
C ASN A 16 4.27 10.25 -7.29
N GLY A 17 5.45 9.62 -7.27
CA GLY A 17 6.51 9.96 -6.33
C GLY A 17 7.07 11.37 -6.48
N VAL A 18 7.07 11.90 -7.70
CA VAL A 18 7.53 13.28 -7.96
C VAL A 18 6.66 14.28 -7.22
N ASP A 19 5.35 14.06 -7.16
CA ASP A 19 4.44 14.94 -6.43
C ASP A 19 4.74 14.97 -4.94
N ILE A 20 5.11 13.83 -4.37
CA ILE A 20 5.49 13.73 -2.95
C ILE A 20 6.75 14.56 -2.70
N LEU A 21 7.77 14.41 -3.54
CA LEU A 21 9.02 15.12 -3.39
C LEU A 21 8.85 16.64 -3.55
N GLU A 22 8.09 17.07 -4.57
CA GLU A 22 7.80 18.48 -4.79
C GLU A 22 7.04 19.09 -3.61
N TYR A 23 6.08 18.38 -3.07
CA TYR A 23 5.35 18.86 -1.89
C TYR A 23 6.25 18.99 -0.67
N PHE A 24 7.12 18.01 -0.45
CA PHE A 24 8.10 18.06 0.63
C PHE A 24 9.03 19.26 0.48
N GLU A 25 9.57 19.49 -0.71
CA GLU A 25 10.47 20.62 -0.97
C GLU A 25 9.78 21.96 -0.87
N LYS A 26 8.51 22.07 -1.26
CA LYS A 26 7.71 23.30 -1.09
C LYS A 26 7.45 23.65 0.36
N THR A 27 7.41 22.67 1.24
CA THR A 27 7.26 22.92 2.68
C THR A 27 8.58 23.31 3.35
N GLY A 28 9.67 23.45 2.57
CA GLY A 28 10.97 23.88 3.07
C GLY A 28 11.70 22.80 3.86
N ASP A 29 11.50 21.55 3.49
CA ASP A 29 12.12 20.39 4.13
C ASP A 29 11.89 20.31 5.65
N LYS A 30 10.74 20.79 6.11
CA LYS A 30 10.45 20.91 7.55
C LYS A 30 9.80 19.69 8.17
N ALA A 31 9.37 18.73 7.35
CA ALA A 31 8.74 17.54 7.87
C ALA A 31 9.81 16.57 8.41
N ASP A 32 9.62 16.12 9.63
CA ASP A 32 10.45 15.06 10.22
C ASP A 32 9.93 13.66 9.88
N VAL A 33 8.65 13.58 9.57
CA VAL A 33 7.96 12.33 9.24
C VAL A 33 7.12 12.53 7.98
N VAL A 34 7.23 11.59 7.05
CA VAL A 34 6.36 11.50 5.87
C VAL A 34 5.65 10.15 5.90
N ALA A 35 4.33 10.19 5.94
CA ALA A 35 3.48 9.01 5.89
C ALA A 35 2.86 8.91 4.49
N ILE A 36 2.98 7.73 3.89
CA ILE A 36 2.48 7.44 2.53
C ILE A 36 1.48 6.29 2.64
N ASP A 37 0.24 6.57 2.30
CA ASP A 37 -0.82 5.57 2.26
C ASP A 37 -1.01 5.06 0.83
N GLU A 38 -1.46 3.81 0.69
CA GLU A 38 -1.72 3.19 -0.62
C GLU A 38 -0.50 3.22 -1.55
N ALA A 39 0.68 2.97 -1.01
CA ALA A 39 1.95 3.13 -1.72
C ALA A 39 2.05 2.29 -3.00
N PHE A 40 1.36 1.14 -3.06
CA PHE A 40 1.34 0.28 -4.24
C PHE A 40 0.75 0.97 -5.49
N MET A 41 -0.04 2.03 -5.30
CA MET A 41 -0.68 2.79 -6.38
C MET A 41 0.10 4.03 -6.82
N ILE A 42 1.23 4.30 -6.20
CA ILE A 42 1.99 5.54 -6.44
C ILE A 42 3.29 5.20 -7.16
N ASP A 43 3.34 5.45 -8.47
CA ASP A 43 4.52 5.22 -9.29
C ASP A 43 5.70 6.06 -8.79
N GLY A 44 6.86 5.44 -8.66
CA GLY A 44 8.07 6.10 -8.17
C GLY A 44 8.10 6.31 -6.65
N CYS A 45 7.14 5.76 -5.92
CA CYS A 45 7.04 5.91 -4.47
C CYS A 45 8.29 5.38 -3.75
N ALA A 46 8.79 4.22 -4.16
CA ALA A 46 9.95 3.61 -3.53
C ALA A 46 11.20 4.50 -3.64
N ASP A 47 11.46 5.06 -4.82
CA ASP A 47 12.60 5.93 -5.05
C ASP A 47 12.53 7.21 -4.22
N VAL A 48 11.36 7.83 -4.17
CA VAL A 48 11.16 9.06 -3.40
C VAL A 48 11.22 8.80 -1.90
N ALA A 49 10.61 7.72 -1.44
CA ALA A 49 10.69 7.33 -0.04
C ALA A 49 12.14 7.09 0.40
N LEU A 50 12.93 6.39 -0.43
CA LEU A 50 14.34 6.18 -0.15
C LEU A 50 15.13 7.50 -0.17
N THR A 51 14.84 8.38 -1.12
CA THR A 51 15.47 9.70 -1.21
C THR A 51 15.25 10.50 0.08
N LEU A 52 14.02 10.57 0.56
CA LEU A 52 13.67 11.27 1.79
C LEU A 52 14.28 10.60 3.04
N TYR A 53 14.24 9.27 3.08
CA TYR A 53 14.86 8.52 4.17
C TYR A 53 16.35 8.82 4.28
N ARG A 54 17.06 8.89 3.17
CA ARG A 54 18.49 9.26 3.14
C ARG A 54 18.76 10.70 3.57
N ARG A 55 17.77 11.57 3.52
CA ARG A 55 17.84 12.94 4.06
C ARG A 55 17.52 13.00 5.56
N GLY A 56 17.28 11.86 6.20
CA GLY A 56 16.98 11.77 7.63
C GLY A 56 15.50 11.88 7.98
N VAL A 57 14.61 11.80 7.00
CA VAL A 57 13.16 11.81 7.22
C VAL A 57 12.69 10.41 7.63
N THR A 58 11.86 10.34 8.66
CA THR A 58 11.20 9.09 9.03
C THR A 58 10.07 8.80 8.04
N ILE A 59 10.09 7.63 7.44
CA ILE A 59 9.10 7.22 6.45
C ILE A 59 8.19 6.14 7.05
N ILE A 60 6.89 6.37 6.98
CA ILE A 60 5.86 5.39 7.37
C ILE A 60 5.04 5.10 6.12
N VAL A 61 4.94 3.83 5.76
CA VAL A 61 4.22 3.41 4.56
C VAL A 61 3.14 2.41 4.94
N SER A 62 1.94 2.63 4.44
CA SER A 62 0.90 1.62 4.45
C SER A 62 0.56 1.20 3.03
N SER A 63 0.37 -0.09 2.81
CA SER A 63 0.14 -0.62 1.48
C SER A 63 -0.39 -2.04 1.52
N LEU A 64 -1.03 -2.45 0.43
CA LEU A 64 -1.23 -3.86 0.15
C LEU A 64 0.13 -4.51 -0.15
N GLN A 65 0.30 -5.76 0.24
CA GLN A 65 1.53 -6.50 0.01
C GLN A 65 1.52 -7.29 -1.31
N LEU A 66 0.34 -7.76 -1.73
CA LEU A 66 0.14 -8.53 -2.95
C LEU A 66 -1.16 -8.11 -3.64
N SER A 67 -1.19 -8.25 -4.96
CA SER A 67 -2.41 -8.11 -5.71
C SER A 67 -3.38 -9.28 -5.46
N ALA A 68 -4.61 -9.14 -5.90
CA ALA A 68 -5.62 -10.20 -5.80
C ALA A 68 -5.23 -11.47 -6.58
N SER A 69 -4.42 -11.35 -7.61
CA SER A 69 -3.88 -12.47 -8.40
C SER A 69 -2.58 -13.05 -7.84
N GLY A 70 -2.10 -12.55 -6.70
CA GLY A 70 -0.86 -13.01 -6.07
C GLY A 70 0.41 -12.43 -6.67
N SER A 71 0.30 -11.40 -7.49
CA SER A 71 1.45 -10.72 -8.07
C SER A 71 2.03 -9.69 -7.12
N VAL A 72 3.32 -9.47 -7.23
CA VAL A 72 4.05 -8.48 -6.43
C VAL A 72 3.77 -7.07 -6.94
N PHE A 73 3.58 -6.12 -6.06
CA PHE A 73 3.63 -4.71 -6.39
C PHE A 73 5.08 -4.24 -6.36
N GLU A 74 5.59 -3.74 -7.48
CA GLU A 74 7.01 -3.37 -7.61
C GLU A 74 7.44 -2.31 -6.59
N GLU A 75 6.64 -1.31 -6.35
CA GLU A 75 6.94 -0.24 -5.39
C GLU A 75 7.10 -0.79 -3.97
N VAL A 76 6.25 -1.71 -3.56
CA VAL A 76 6.33 -2.35 -2.25
C VAL A 76 7.56 -3.25 -2.15
N ARG A 77 7.80 -4.07 -3.18
CA ARG A 77 8.99 -4.92 -3.26
C ARG A 77 10.27 -4.09 -3.12
N ASP A 78 10.34 -2.96 -3.79
CA ASP A 78 11.55 -2.14 -3.84
C ASP A 78 11.80 -1.36 -2.54
N MET A 79 10.78 -1.18 -1.70
CA MET A 79 10.94 -0.56 -0.38
C MET A 79 11.35 -1.55 0.71
N MET A 80 10.94 -2.80 0.63
CA MET A 80 11.10 -3.77 1.72
C MET A 80 12.57 -3.99 2.15
N PRO A 81 13.56 -4.03 1.25
CA PRO A 81 14.93 -4.33 1.64
C PRO A 81 15.56 -3.33 2.61
N TRP A 82 15.11 -2.09 2.61
CA TRP A 82 15.65 -1.05 3.49
C TRP A 82 14.68 -0.62 4.61
N ALA A 83 13.56 -1.32 4.75
CA ALA A 83 12.64 -1.10 5.85
C ALA A 83 13.28 -1.56 7.18
N THR A 84 13.10 -0.75 8.22
CA THR A 84 13.59 -1.08 9.57
C THR A 84 12.56 -1.82 10.41
N LYS A 85 11.29 -1.76 10.00
CA LYS A 85 10.20 -2.49 10.63
C LYS A 85 9.11 -2.77 9.59
N ILE A 86 8.62 -4.00 9.58
CA ILE A 86 7.52 -4.43 8.73
C ILE A 86 6.48 -5.10 9.63
N GLU A 87 5.26 -4.61 9.55
CA GLU A 87 4.12 -5.21 10.22
C GLU A 87 3.09 -5.66 9.19
N ILE A 88 2.57 -6.86 9.38
CA ILE A 88 1.47 -7.38 8.58
C ILE A 88 0.19 -7.22 9.40
N CYS A 89 -0.76 -6.46 8.87
CA CYS A 89 -2.01 -6.15 9.55
C CYS A 89 -3.14 -6.96 8.90
N PRO A 90 -3.61 -8.05 9.52
CA PRO A 90 -4.69 -8.85 8.97
C PRO A 90 -6.04 -8.12 9.09
N ALA A 91 -6.91 -8.38 8.12
CA ALA A 91 -8.32 -8.10 8.24
C ALA A 91 -9.06 -9.34 8.76
N VAL A 92 -10.38 -9.35 8.70
CA VAL A 92 -11.21 -10.49 9.09
C VAL A 92 -11.78 -11.13 7.83
N CYS A 93 -11.58 -12.44 7.66
CA CYS A 93 -12.17 -13.19 6.57
C CYS A 93 -13.70 -13.27 6.75
N PRO A 94 -14.50 -12.80 5.79
CA PRO A 94 -15.96 -12.80 5.92
C PRO A 94 -16.56 -14.22 5.91
N ILE A 95 -15.82 -15.23 5.46
CA ILE A 95 -16.27 -16.60 5.41
C ILE A 95 -16.00 -17.34 6.71
N THR A 96 -14.81 -17.17 7.29
CA THR A 96 -14.36 -17.96 8.45
C THR A 96 -14.30 -17.18 9.76
N GLY A 97 -14.28 -15.85 9.71
CA GLY A 97 -14.04 -15.01 10.89
C GLY A 97 -12.59 -15.01 11.38
N ARG A 98 -11.69 -15.71 10.68
CA ARG A 98 -10.25 -15.76 11.01
C ARG A 98 -9.48 -14.64 10.34
N ASP A 99 -8.23 -14.47 10.71
CA ASP A 99 -7.32 -13.51 10.10
C ASP A 99 -7.23 -13.71 8.60
N ALA A 100 -7.36 -12.62 7.86
CA ALA A 100 -7.30 -12.59 6.40
C ALA A 100 -6.13 -11.73 5.97
N PHE A 101 -5.20 -12.33 5.25
CA PHE A 101 -3.98 -11.66 4.78
C PHE A 101 -3.99 -11.37 3.29
N TYR A 102 -4.99 -11.83 2.56
CA TYR A 102 -5.02 -11.76 1.11
C TYR A 102 -6.26 -11.04 0.62
N THR A 103 -6.08 -10.33 -0.47
CA THR A 103 -7.18 -9.63 -1.13
C THR A 103 -7.81 -10.54 -2.19
N HIS A 104 -9.12 -10.71 -2.13
CA HIS A 104 -9.90 -11.40 -3.14
C HIS A 104 -10.66 -10.39 -3.99
N ARG A 105 -10.58 -10.53 -5.30
CA ARG A 105 -11.34 -9.72 -6.25
C ARG A 105 -12.60 -10.48 -6.63
N LYS A 106 -13.75 -9.86 -6.40
CA LYS A 106 -15.06 -10.47 -6.64
C LYS A 106 -15.49 -10.47 -8.12
N ILE A 107 -14.86 -9.61 -8.93
CA ILE A 107 -15.14 -9.48 -10.35
C ILE A 107 -13.91 -9.82 -11.18
N ASP A 108 -14.15 -10.34 -12.40
CA ASP A 108 -13.05 -10.58 -13.33
C ASP A 108 -12.58 -9.27 -13.95
N SER A 109 -11.26 -9.10 -14.02
CA SER A 109 -10.61 -7.98 -14.67
C SER A 109 -9.26 -8.44 -15.19
N ILE A 110 -8.85 -7.92 -16.33
CA ILE A 110 -7.51 -8.12 -16.87
C ILE A 110 -6.48 -7.18 -16.26
N ASP A 111 -6.94 -6.11 -15.62
CA ASP A 111 -6.06 -5.16 -14.96
C ASP A 111 -5.59 -5.69 -13.61
N GLU A 112 -4.30 -5.56 -13.33
CA GLU A 112 -3.72 -5.98 -12.05
C GLU A 112 -4.25 -5.14 -10.88
N ILE A 113 -4.47 -3.86 -11.13
CA ILE A 113 -5.09 -2.94 -10.19
C ILE A 113 -6.41 -2.46 -10.77
N THR A 114 -7.52 -2.84 -10.13
CA THR A 114 -8.85 -2.34 -10.44
C THR A 114 -9.30 -1.47 -9.29
N VAL A 115 -9.63 -0.22 -9.56
CA VAL A 115 -10.08 0.72 -8.54
C VAL A 115 -11.49 0.35 -8.09
N GLY A 116 -11.66 0.19 -6.79
CA GLY A 116 -12.95 -0.13 -6.19
C GLY A 116 -12.82 -0.43 -4.70
N GLY A 117 -13.95 -0.46 -4.04
CA GLY A 117 -14.06 -0.75 -2.62
C GLY A 117 -14.59 -2.16 -2.33
N ALA A 118 -15.37 -2.29 -1.27
CA ALA A 118 -15.91 -3.57 -0.79
C ALA A 118 -16.87 -4.27 -1.77
N ASP A 119 -17.34 -3.58 -2.79
CA ASP A 119 -18.13 -4.15 -3.88
C ASP A 119 -17.28 -4.98 -4.87
N ILE A 120 -15.97 -4.71 -4.95
CA ILE A 120 -15.03 -5.38 -5.86
C ILE A 120 -14.06 -6.28 -5.10
N TYR A 121 -13.62 -5.86 -3.94
CA TYR A 121 -12.58 -6.55 -3.14
C TYR A 121 -13.11 -6.94 -1.77
N GLU A 122 -12.62 -8.07 -1.27
CA GLU A 122 -12.79 -8.44 0.13
C GLU A 122 -11.56 -9.19 0.64
N PRO A 123 -11.30 -9.11 1.96
CA PRO A 123 -10.21 -9.89 2.55
C PRO A 123 -10.59 -11.37 2.62
N ARG A 124 -9.63 -12.23 2.39
CA ARG A 124 -9.80 -13.69 2.50
C ARG A 124 -8.64 -14.33 3.25
N CYS A 125 -8.95 -15.32 4.07
CA CYS A 125 -7.92 -16.19 4.63
C CYS A 125 -7.38 -17.14 3.53
N TRP A 126 -6.25 -17.78 3.80
CA TRP A 126 -5.61 -18.68 2.83
C TRP A 126 -6.55 -19.75 2.28
N GLU A 127 -7.34 -20.37 3.15
CA GLU A 127 -8.22 -21.47 2.75
C GLU A 127 -9.29 -21.08 1.72
N HIS A 128 -9.67 -19.81 1.74
CA HIS A 128 -10.75 -19.28 0.89
C HIS A 128 -10.26 -18.26 -0.15
N HIS A 129 -8.96 -18.25 -0.43
CA HIS A 129 -8.40 -17.46 -1.51
C HIS A 129 -8.01 -18.37 -2.68
N GLY A 130 -8.68 -18.20 -3.82
CA GLY A 130 -8.56 -19.13 -4.95
C GLY A 130 -7.16 -19.24 -5.55
N PHE A 131 -6.37 -18.18 -5.53
CA PHE A 131 -4.99 -18.20 -6.02
C PHE A 131 -4.03 -18.80 -4.97
N MET A 132 -4.12 -18.36 -3.73
CA MET A 132 -3.18 -18.77 -2.69
C MET A 132 -3.39 -20.22 -2.24
N ASN A 133 -4.63 -20.70 -2.24
CA ASN A 133 -4.94 -22.09 -1.95
C ASN A 133 -5.11 -22.88 -3.24
N ASN A 134 -4.03 -23.38 -3.77
CA ASN A 134 -4.02 -24.12 -5.02
C ASN A 134 -3.77 -25.61 -4.81
N ARG A 135 -4.46 -26.21 -3.85
CA ARG A 135 -4.29 -27.64 -3.52
C ARG A 135 -4.66 -28.59 -4.67
N LYS A 136 -5.51 -28.14 -5.59
CA LYS A 136 -5.95 -28.96 -6.74
C LYS A 136 -4.84 -29.22 -7.76
N GLU A 137 -3.78 -28.43 -7.73
CA GLU A 137 -2.63 -28.58 -8.64
C GLU A 137 -1.50 -29.44 -8.06
N ARG A 138 -1.68 -30.02 -6.89
CA ARG A 138 -0.71 -30.95 -6.29
C ARG A 138 -0.77 -32.31 -6.95
#